data_c49367f17c4177a2b63e09f63edc4ccd
#
_entry.id   c49367f17c4177a2b63e09f63edc4ccd
#
_cell.length_a   1.000
_cell.length_b   1.000
_cell.length_c   1.000
_cell.angle_alpha   90.00
_cell.angle_beta   90.00
_cell.angle_gamma   90.00
#
_symmetry.space_group_name_H-M   'P 1'
#
loop_
_entity.id
_entity.type
_entity.pdbx_description
1 polymer ?
#
loop_
_entity_poly.entity_id
_entity_poly.type
_entity_poly.pdbx_seq_one_letter_code
_entity_poly.pdbx_strand_id
1 'polypeptide(L)'
;MGQADVFETDFWKHANLRQVWDDIVPGEPRKTIPYTLTRDAIELYCAAVGEDHPIYFDEDYARTTAYGGLIAPPSIHILLMFACTPADDWMRSPGTVNAGQSWSYNIPARPGDTIRLEARALDKFIKRERLFV
;
A
#
# COMPACT_ATOMS: atom_id res chain seq x y z
N MET A 1 -1.04 18.06 8.37
CA MET A 1 -0.05 17.73 7.32
C MET A 1 -0.75 17.77 5.97
N GLY A 2 -0.30 18.62 5.09
CA GLY A 2 -0.89 18.74 3.75
C GLY A 2 -0.52 17.53 2.87
N GLN A 3 -1.33 17.30 1.84
CA GLN A 3 -1.15 16.23 0.85
C GLN A 3 0.23 16.25 0.13
N ALA A 4 0.94 17.38 0.20
CA ALA A 4 2.28 17.56 -0.36
C ALA A 4 3.36 16.69 0.33
N ASP A 5 3.22 16.44 1.63
CA ASP A 5 4.24 15.72 2.40
C ASP A 5 4.30 14.22 2.08
N VAL A 6 3.24 13.67 1.48
CA VAL A 6 3.20 12.25 1.08
C VAL A 6 4.07 11.97 -0.15
N PHE A 7 4.34 13.00 -0.93
CA PHE A 7 5.14 12.92 -2.17
C PHE A 7 6.46 13.67 -2.07
N GLU A 8 6.94 14.00 -0.87
CA GLU A 8 8.22 14.64 -0.72
C GLU A 8 9.32 13.70 -1.20
N THR A 9 9.88 14.04 -2.35
CA THR A 9 10.94 13.27 -3.01
C THR A 9 12.34 13.75 -2.64
N ASP A 10 12.44 14.82 -1.87
CA ASP A 10 13.73 15.44 -1.52
C ASP A 10 14.64 14.51 -0.73
N PHE A 11 14.08 13.60 0.04
CA PHE A 11 14.83 12.55 0.72
C PHE A 11 15.71 11.74 -0.25
N TRP A 12 15.21 11.46 -1.45
CA TRP A 12 15.88 10.61 -2.44
C TRP A 12 16.85 11.37 -3.35
N LYS A 13 16.86 12.70 -3.33
CA LYS A 13 17.60 13.56 -4.27
C LYS A 13 19.08 13.27 -4.32
N HIS A 14 19.67 12.87 -3.19
CA HIS A 14 21.10 12.57 -3.06
C HIS A 14 21.36 11.13 -2.59
N ALA A 15 20.34 10.27 -2.59
CA ALA A 15 20.46 8.91 -2.12
C ALA A 15 21.29 8.05 -3.09
N ASN A 16 22.18 7.25 -2.53
CA ASN A 16 22.86 6.20 -3.28
C ASN A 16 21.96 4.95 -3.30
N LEU A 17 21.23 4.76 -4.40
CA LEU A 17 20.27 3.66 -4.54
C LEU A 17 20.95 2.28 -4.44
N ARG A 18 22.21 2.15 -4.81
CA ARG A 18 22.94 0.90 -4.62
C ARG A 18 23.16 0.62 -3.13
N GLN A 19 23.55 1.62 -2.36
CA GLN A 19 23.71 1.48 -0.91
C GLN A 19 22.37 1.15 -0.24
N VAL A 20 21.28 1.80 -0.66
CA VAL A 20 19.93 1.50 -0.16
C VAL A 20 19.59 0.01 -0.36
N TRP A 21 19.91 -0.53 -1.53
CA TRP A 21 19.72 -1.95 -1.81
C TRP A 21 20.65 -2.86 -1.00
N ASP A 22 21.93 -2.47 -0.87
CA ASP A 22 22.91 -3.24 -0.09
C ASP A 22 22.50 -3.34 1.39
N ASP A 23 21.86 -2.31 1.94
CA ASP A 23 21.41 -2.23 3.33
C ASP A 23 20.13 -3.07 3.61
N ILE A 24 19.41 -3.54 2.59
CA ILE A 24 18.26 -4.42 2.78
C ILE A 24 18.73 -5.78 3.26
N VAL A 25 18.22 -6.20 4.42
CA VAL A 25 18.49 -7.53 4.99
C VAL A 25 17.24 -8.40 4.87
N PRO A 26 17.26 -9.45 4.04
CA PRO A 26 16.15 -10.38 3.93
C PRO A 26 15.77 -10.99 5.28
N GLY A 27 14.47 -11.08 5.55
CA GLY A 27 13.91 -11.62 6.79
C GLY A 27 13.76 -10.60 7.93
N GLU A 28 14.42 -9.47 7.89
CA GLU A 28 14.26 -8.43 8.91
C GLU A 28 12.93 -7.68 8.76
N PRO A 29 12.22 -7.41 9.87
CA PRO A 29 11.02 -6.58 9.85
C PRO A 29 11.32 -5.17 9.36
N ARG A 30 10.51 -4.66 8.44
CA ARG A 30 10.59 -3.29 7.95
C ARG A 30 9.81 -2.35 8.87
N LYS A 31 10.27 -1.10 8.96
CA LYS A 31 9.51 -0.04 9.61
C LYS A 31 8.23 0.24 8.83
N THR A 32 7.11 0.32 9.54
CA THR A 32 5.80 0.64 8.98
C THR A 32 5.08 1.66 9.85
N ILE A 33 4.08 2.31 9.28
CA ILE A 33 3.21 3.26 9.98
C ILE A 33 1.75 2.81 9.86
N PRO A 34 0.92 2.95 10.90
CA PRO A 34 -0.49 2.62 10.80
C PRO A 34 -1.23 3.64 9.93
N TYR A 35 -2.28 3.18 9.27
CA TYR A 35 -3.14 4.01 8.43
C TYR A 35 -4.62 3.77 8.76
N THR A 36 -5.37 4.84 9.01
CA THR A 36 -6.82 4.73 9.18
C THR A 36 -7.53 4.91 7.85
N LEU A 37 -8.22 3.86 7.40
CA LEU A 37 -8.96 3.87 6.16
C LEU A 37 -10.28 4.61 6.34
N THR A 38 -10.45 5.73 5.65
CA THR A 38 -11.67 6.52 5.70
C THR A 38 -12.63 6.15 4.57
N ARG A 39 -13.92 6.46 4.75
CA ARG A 39 -14.91 6.32 3.68
C ARG A 39 -14.51 7.15 2.44
N ASP A 40 -14.07 8.39 2.65
CA ASP A 40 -13.65 9.27 1.56
C ASP A 40 -12.49 8.69 0.76
N ALA A 41 -11.53 8.04 1.42
CA ALA A 41 -10.42 7.36 0.75
C ALA A 41 -10.90 6.19 -0.11
N ILE A 42 -11.88 5.42 0.35
CA ILE A 42 -12.48 4.32 -0.41
C ILE A 42 -13.22 4.88 -1.64
N GLU A 43 -14.03 5.91 -1.47
CA GLU A 43 -14.78 6.54 -2.54
C GLU A 43 -13.85 7.14 -3.60
N LEU A 44 -12.78 7.82 -3.18
CA LEU A 44 -11.77 8.36 -4.09
C LEU A 44 -11.04 7.27 -4.87
N TYR A 45 -10.67 6.18 -4.19
CA TYR A 45 -10.04 5.03 -4.84
C TYR A 45 -10.97 4.41 -5.88
N CYS A 46 -12.22 4.14 -5.51
CA CYS A 46 -13.20 3.55 -6.42
C CYS A 46 -13.43 4.44 -7.65
N ALA A 47 -13.52 5.76 -7.48
CA ALA A 47 -13.64 6.69 -8.58
C ALA A 47 -12.40 6.64 -9.52
N ALA A 48 -11.21 6.53 -8.95
CA ALA A 48 -9.97 6.48 -9.71
C ALA A 48 -9.82 5.20 -10.57
N VAL A 49 -10.33 4.06 -10.08
CA VAL A 49 -10.21 2.77 -10.79
C VAL A 49 -11.49 2.38 -11.56
N GLY A 50 -12.55 3.21 -11.49
CA GLY A 50 -13.83 2.94 -12.15
C GLY A 50 -14.67 1.85 -11.46
N GLU A 51 -14.52 1.66 -10.16
CA GLU A 51 -15.31 0.71 -9.38
C GLU A 51 -16.61 1.36 -8.91
N ASP A 52 -17.75 0.78 -9.25
CA ASP A 52 -19.07 1.34 -8.99
C ASP A 52 -20.04 0.39 -8.26
N HIS A 53 -19.55 -0.74 -7.76
CA HIS A 53 -20.41 -1.69 -7.08
C HIS A 53 -21.02 -1.10 -5.80
N PRO A 54 -22.35 -1.18 -5.59
CA PRO A 54 -23.04 -0.49 -4.48
C PRO A 54 -22.58 -0.92 -3.09
N ILE A 55 -21.97 -2.09 -2.93
CA ILE A 55 -21.46 -2.55 -1.63
C ILE A 55 -20.39 -1.64 -1.03
N TYR A 56 -19.76 -0.80 -1.83
CA TYR A 56 -18.73 0.14 -1.39
C TYR A 56 -19.28 1.52 -1.02
N PHE A 57 -20.51 1.85 -1.42
CA PHE A 57 -21.09 3.19 -1.33
C PHE A 57 -22.43 3.26 -0.62
N ASP A 58 -23.30 2.26 -0.83
CA ASP A 58 -24.68 2.23 -0.37
C ASP A 58 -24.81 1.38 0.88
N GLU A 59 -25.00 2.04 2.03
CA GLU A 59 -25.10 1.37 3.32
C GLU A 59 -26.33 0.46 3.40
N ASP A 60 -27.46 0.85 2.82
CA ASP A 60 -28.68 0.05 2.88
C ASP A 60 -28.50 -1.21 2.04
N TYR A 61 -27.92 -1.09 0.86
CA TYR A 61 -27.55 -2.25 0.06
C TYR A 61 -26.55 -3.15 0.80
N ALA A 62 -25.50 -2.57 1.34
CA ALA A 62 -24.41 -3.31 2.00
C ALA A 62 -24.92 -4.11 3.22
N ARG A 63 -25.90 -3.58 3.98
CA ARG A 63 -26.54 -4.29 5.09
C ARG A 63 -27.29 -5.53 4.66
N THR A 64 -27.77 -5.61 3.42
CA THR A 64 -28.45 -6.80 2.89
C THR A 64 -27.51 -7.93 2.46
N THR A 65 -26.20 -7.63 2.37
CA THR A 65 -25.19 -8.60 1.97
C THR A 65 -24.70 -9.44 3.15
N ALA A 66 -23.97 -10.51 2.86
CA ALA A 66 -23.32 -11.34 3.88
C ALA A 66 -22.30 -10.56 4.75
N TYR A 67 -21.85 -9.40 4.27
CA TYR A 67 -20.90 -8.54 5.01
C TYR A 67 -21.58 -7.65 6.05
N GLY A 68 -22.90 -7.42 5.93
CA GLY A 68 -23.68 -6.65 6.90
C GLY A 68 -23.37 -5.15 6.98
N GLY A 69 -22.63 -4.61 6.05
CA GLY A 69 -22.22 -3.21 5.97
C GLY A 69 -21.22 -2.94 4.87
N LEU A 70 -20.83 -1.68 4.71
CA LEU A 70 -19.84 -1.26 3.71
C LEU A 70 -18.50 -1.99 3.89
N ILE A 71 -17.91 -2.35 2.78
CA ILE A 71 -16.53 -2.87 2.70
C ILE A 71 -15.73 -2.05 1.69
N ALA A 72 -14.43 -2.18 1.72
CA ALA A 72 -13.55 -1.65 0.69
C ALA A 72 -13.31 -2.71 -0.41
N PRO A 73 -13.09 -2.30 -1.67
CA PRO A 73 -12.74 -3.24 -2.73
C PRO A 73 -11.40 -3.93 -2.41
N PRO A 74 -11.27 -5.24 -2.69
CA PRO A 74 -10.04 -5.97 -2.37
C PRO A 74 -8.78 -5.38 -2.99
N SER A 75 -8.88 -4.81 -4.18
CA SER A 75 -7.76 -4.17 -4.87
C SER A 75 -7.16 -2.94 -4.15
N ILE A 76 -7.88 -2.36 -3.17
CA ILE A 76 -7.38 -1.23 -2.37
C ILE A 76 -6.14 -1.60 -1.54
N HIS A 77 -5.86 -2.88 -1.33
CA HIS A 77 -4.73 -3.34 -0.52
C HIS A 77 -3.38 -2.82 -1.03
N ILE A 78 -3.24 -2.58 -2.33
CA ILE A 78 -2.03 -1.97 -2.87
C ILE A 78 -1.84 -0.53 -2.35
N LEU A 79 -2.93 0.25 -2.29
CA LEU A 79 -2.92 1.58 -1.71
C LEU A 79 -2.59 1.53 -0.22
N LEU A 80 -3.20 0.59 0.52
CA LEU A 80 -2.98 0.42 1.95
C LEU A 80 -1.53 0.04 2.26
N MET A 81 -0.92 -0.81 1.45
CA MET A 81 0.49 -1.15 1.56
C MET A 81 1.37 0.11 1.46
N PHE A 82 1.14 0.95 0.46
CA PHE A 82 1.89 2.20 0.31
C PHE A 82 1.59 3.20 1.43
N ALA A 83 0.33 3.32 1.85
CA ALA A 83 -0.04 4.21 2.95
C ALA A 83 0.63 3.84 4.27
N CYS A 84 0.90 2.56 4.50
CA CYS A 84 1.61 2.06 5.67
C CYS A 84 3.14 2.04 5.51
N THR A 85 3.68 2.46 4.37
CA THR A 85 5.11 2.45 4.08
C THR A 85 5.69 3.86 4.24
N PRO A 86 6.69 4.08 5.10
CA PRO A 86 7.34 5.38 5.26
C PRO A 86 7.96 5.91 3.97
N ALA A 87 8.11 7.24 3.86
CA ALA A 87 8.66 7.89 2.67
C ALA A 87 10.12 7.50 2.38
N ASP A 88 10.87 7.15 3.40
CA ASP A 88 12.28 6.73 3.33
C ASP A 88 12.47 5.22 3.10
N ASP A 89 11.39 4.46 2.94
CA ASP A 89 11.48 3.03 2.62
C ASP A 89 11.92 2.81 1.16
N TRP A 90 12.75 1.79 0.95
CA TRP A 90 13.29 1.45 -0.37
C TRP A 90 12.22 1.25 -1.47
N MET A 91 11.03 0.80 -1.10
CA MET A 91 9.91 0.68 -2.06
C MET A 91 9.50 2.01 -2.70
N ARG A 92 9.80 3.13 -2.03
CA ARG A 92 9.50 4.48 -2.53
C ARG A 92 10.68 5.12 -3.27
N SER A 93 11.79 4.39 -3.43
CA SER A 93 12.94 4.92 -4.14
C SER A 93 12.64 5.18 -5.61
N PRO A 94 13.17 6.26 -6.20
CA PRO A 94 12.97 6.57 -7.60
C PRO A 94 13.42 5.43 -8.53
N GLY A 95 12.63 5.18 -9.57
CA GLY A 95 12.92 4.14 -10.55
C GLY A 95 12.58 2.71 -10.09
N THR A 96 12.02 2.55 -8.90
CA THR A 96 11.50 1.26 -8.46
C THR A 96 10.27 0.87 -9.27
N VAL A 97 10.28 -0.33 -9.82
CA VAL A 97 9.20 -0.88 -10.62
C VAL A 97 8.64 -2.12 -9.93
N ASN A 98 7.33 -2.16 -9.73
CA ASN A 98 6.66 -3.35 -9.27
C ASN A 98 6.66 -4.40 -10.40
N ALA A 99 7.41 -5.49 -10.21
CA ALA A 99 7.55 -6.55 -11.21
C ALA A 99 6.42 -7.59 -11.14
N GLY A 100 5.59 -7.54 -10.11
CA GLY A 100 4.46 -8.43 -9.92
C GLY A 100 4.06 -8.53 -8.45
N GLN A 101 2.87 -9.06 -8.20
CA GLN A 101 2.36 -9.26 -6.85
C GLN A 101 1.33 -10.39 -6.81
N SER A 102 1.17 -10.95 -5.63
CA SER A 102 0.13 -11.94 -5.33
C SER A 102 -0.54 -11.58 -4.01
N TRP A 103 -1.83 -11.76 -3.93
CA TRP A 103 -2.64 -11.42 -2.77
C TRP A 103 -3.52 -12.57 -2.32
N SER A 104 -3.65 -12.72 -1.01
CA SER A 104 -4.65 -13.58 -0.38
C SER A 104 -5.50 -12.72 0.55
N TYR A 105 -6.81 -12.83 0.43
CA TYR A 105 -7.76 -12.02 1.19
C TYR A 105 -8.50 -12.92 2.19
N ASN A 106 -8.55 -12.50 3.45
CA ASN A 106 -9.28 -13.20 4.50
C ASN A 106 -10.50 -12.41 4.97
N ILE A 107 -10.28 -11.17 5.40
CA ILE A 107 -11.33 -10.28 5.91
C ILE A 107 -11.26 -8.99 5.10
N PRO A 108 -12.40 -8.48 4.59
CA PRO A 108 -12.41 -7.21 3.88
C PRO A 108 -12.12 -6.05 4.84
N ALA A 109 -11.37 -5.06 4.36
CA ALA A 109 -11.21 -3.81 5.06
C ALA A 109 -12.52 -3.01 5.01
N ARG A 110 -12.78 -2.24 6.06
CA ARG A 110 -13.99 -1.43 6.20
C ARG A 110 -13.66 0.04 6.49
N PRO A 111 -14.57 0.97 6.17
CA PRO A 111 -14.41 2.36 6.60
C PRO A 111 -14.20 2.45 8.11
N GLY A 112 -13.21 3.21 8.55
CA GLY A 112 -12.85 3.38 9.95
C GLY A 112 -11.81 2.39 10.49
N ASP A 113 -11.46 1.36 9.73
CA ASP A 113 -10.42 0.41 10.14
C ASP A 113 -9.05 1.07 10.21
N THR A 114 -8.28 0.73 11.23
CA THR A 114 -6.85 1.05 11.29
C THR A 114 -6.04 -0.11 10.77
N ILE A 115 -5.39 0.12 9.64
CA ILE A 115 -4.57 -0.87 8.95
C ILE A 115 -3.16 -0.84 9.51
N ARG A 116 -2.60 -2.02 9.76
CA ARG A 116 -1.22 -2.22 10.13
C ARG A 116 -0.57 -3.15 9.12
N LEU A 117 0.62 -2.77 8.69
CA LEU A 117 1.42 -3.56 7.77
C LEU A 117 2.55 -4.26 8.52
N GLU A 118 2.71 -5.55 8.32
CA GLU A 118 3.92 -6.28 8.64
C GLU A 118 4.62 -6.64 7.33
N ALA A 119 5.85 -6.20 7.15
CA ALA A 119 6.56 -6.35 5.90
C ALA A 119 8.01 -6.78 6.10
N ARG A 120 8.48 -7.65 5.20
CA ARG A 120 9.86 -8.14 5.16
C ARG A 120 10.27 -8.33 3.71
N ALA A 121 11.53 -8.04 3.38
CA ALA A 121 12.11 -8.55 2.16
C ALA A 121 12.31 -10.07 2.32
N LEU A 122 11.88 -10.86 1.36
CA LEU A 122 12.11 -12.31 1.37
C LEU A 122 13.48 -12.65 0.82
N ASP A 123 13.86 -11.98 -0.25
CA ASP A 123 15.12 -12.20 -0.95
C ASP A 123 15.55 -10.95 -1.69
N LYS A 124 16.81 -10.85 -2.04
CA LYS A 124 17.34 -9.85 -2.95
C LYS A 124 18.40 -10.47 -3.86
N PHE A 125 18.41 -10.07 -5.12
CA PHE A 125 19.35 -10.60 -6.10
C PHE A 125 19.65 -9.59 -7.21
N ILE A 126 20.73 -9.85 -7.94
CA ILE A 126 21.10 -9.06 -9.10
C ILE A 126 20.91 -9.92 -10.35
N LYS A 127 20.21 -9.38 -11.33
CA LYS A 127 20.03 -10.02 -12.63
C LYS A 127 20.18 -8.99 -13.73
N ARG A 128 21.10 -9.28 -14.68
CA ARG A 128 21.42 -8.36 -15.79
C ARG A 128 21.69 -6.92 -15.31
N GLU A 129 22.54 -6.80 -14.29
CA GLU A 129 22.92 -5.54 -13.65
C GLU A 129 21.77 -4.75 -12.99
N ARG A 130 20.59 -5.34 -12.87
CA ARG A 130 19.46 -4.75 -12.17
C ARG A 130 19.30 -5.34 -10.77
N LEU A 131 18.93 -4.48 -9.84
CA LEU A 131 18.72 -4.83 -8.43
C LEU A 131 17.27 -5.26 -8.23
N PHE A 132 17.06 -6.42 -7.62
CA PHE A 132 15.76 -6.98 -7.29
C PHE A 132 15.63 -7.17 -5.77
N VAL A 133 14.43 -6.94 -5.27
CA VAL A 133 14.00 -7.28 -3.91
C VAL A 133 12.69 -8.02 -3.99
#